data_e42efa4ac12c59416edf9373b7242bc1
#
_entry.id   e42efa4ac12c59416edf9373b7242bc1
#
_cell.length_a   1.000
_cell.length_b   1.000
_cell.length_c   1.000
_cell.angle_alpha   90.00
_cell.angle_beta   90.00
_cell.angle_gamma   90.00
#
_symmetry.space_group_name_H-M   'P 1'
#
loop_
_entity.id
_entity.type
_entity.pdbx_description
1 polymer ?
#
loop_
_entity_poly.entity_id
_entity_poly.type
_entity_poly.pdbx_seq_one_letter_code
_entity_poly.pdbx_strand_id
1 'polypeptide(L)'
;MISRRDIVTGGVIGTLAASAVGEADAAGQSVDTVVLERGLTGLRQQLEQIRTVLDDGLRQQSLAFGLIVPVRRAFDLFLRVNGKFPDYVEVGTAVFYDVYDWHVRHAQAITVSRLADSRTAIQFMFTQLILRYEQDPAFVGLPFDRA
;
A
#
# COMPACT_ATOMS: atom_id res chain seq x y z
N MET A 1 5.10 3.79 -38.38
CA MET A 1 3.75 3.35 -37.95
C MET A 1 3.84 1.88 -37.58
N ILE A 2 3.97 1.58 -36.30
CA ILE A 2 4.05 0.21 -35.80
C ILE A 2 2.73 -0.07 -35.11
N SER A 3 2.00 -1.05 -35.63
CA SER A 3 0.66 -1.45 -35.21
C SER A 3 0.70 -2.16 -33.85
N ARG A 4 -0.15 -1.72 -32.92
CA ARG A 4 -0.33 -2.27 -31.58
C ARG A 4 -1.28 -3.48 -31.56
N ARG A 5 -0.98 -4.54 -32.30
CA ARG A 5 -1.81 -5.75 -32.26
C ARG A 5 -0.96 -6.98 -32.49
N ASP A 6 -0.19 -7.38 -31.51
CA ASP A 6 0.29 -8.77 -31.37
C ASP A 6 0.69 -9.02 -29.93
N ILE A 7 -0.29 -9.03 -29.02
CA ILE A 7 -0.16 -9.72 -27.75
C ILE A 7 -0.83 -11.08 -27.96
N VAL A 8 -0.01 -12.01 -28.37
CA VAL A 8 -0.35 -13.42 -28.49
C VAL A 8 -0.59 -13.96 -27.08
N THR A 9 -1.82 -14.28 -26.83
CA THR A 9 -2.32 -15.10 -25.72
C THR A 9 -1.72 -16.51 -25.84
N GLY A 10 -0.59 -16.76 -25.20
CA GLY A 10 -0.05 -18.10 -24.99
C GLY A 10 -0.80 -18.80 -23.86
N GLY A 11 -2.03 -19.18 -24.11
CA GLY A 11 -2.77 -20.09 -23.25
C GLY A 11 -2.24 -21.51 -23.44
N VAL A 12 -1.43 -21.99 -22.50
CA VAL A 12 -1.14 -23.41 -22.37
C VAL A 12 -2.34 -24.09 -21.71
N ILE A 13 -3.28 -24.47 -22.54
CA ILE A 13 -4.33 -25.43 -22.14
C ILE A 13 -3.67 -26.82 -22.19
N GLY A 14 -3.22 -27.30 -21.04
CA GLY A 14 -2.84 -28.70 -20.86
C GLY A 14 -4.07 -29.57 -21.01
N THR A 15 -4.26 -30.14 -22.21
CA THR A 15 -5.19 -31.21 -22.49
C THR A 15 -4.82 -32.43 -21.66
N LEU A 16 -5.58 -32.69 -20.60
CA LEU A 16 -5.60 -34.00 -19.95
C LEU A 16 -6.28 -34.99 -20.91
N ALA A 17 -5.48 -35.73 -21.68
CA ALA A 17 -5.93 -36.86 -22.42
C ALA A 17 -6.36 -37.96 -21.45
N ALA A 18 -7.64 -38.19 -21.39
CA ALA A 18 -8.17 -39.41 -20.81
C ALA A 18 -7.81 -40.58 -21.76
N SER A 19 -6.94 -41.45 -21.33
CA SER A 19 -6.63 -42.68 -22.03
C SER A 19 -6.69 -43.88 -21.09
N ALA A 20 -7.60 -44.78 -21.46
CA ALA A 20 -7.56 -46.22 -21.30
C ALA A 20 -7.59 -46.80 -19.87
N VAL A 21 -8.72 -47.38 -19.62
CA VAL A 21 -8.94 -48.52 -18.71
C VAL A 21 -7.99 -49.66 -19.08
N GLY A 22 -7.07 -49.97 -18.18
CA GLY A 22 -6.23 -51.16 -18.21
C GLY A 22 -6.06 -51.62 -16.78
N GLU A 23 -6.61 -52.80 -16.49
CA GLU A 23 -6.36 -53.54 -15.26
C GLU A 23 -4.85 -53.76 -15.09
N ALA A 24 -4.27 -53.19 -14.06
CA ALA A 24 -2.97 -53.63 -13.55
C ALA A 24 -2.76 -53.15 -12.11
N ASP A 25 -2.56 -54.12 -11.26
CA ASP A 25 -1.81 -54.14 -10.02
C ASP A 25 -2.03 -53.08 -8.93
N ALA A 26 -2.58 -53.57 -7.84
CA ALA A 26 -2.73 -52.89 -6.56
C ALA A 26 -1.42 -52.40 -5.88
N ALA A 27 -0.27 -52.57 -6.51
CA ALA A 27 1.03 -52.15 -6.00
C ALA A 27 1.47 -50.75 -6.52
N GLY A 28 0.85 -50.24 -7.61
CA GLY A 28 1.19 -48.94 -8.19
C GLY A 28 0.49 -47.74 -7.55
N GLN A 29 -0.63 -47.95 -6.87
CA GLN A 29 -1.46 -46.86 -6.34
C GLN A 29 -0.87 -46.13 -5.11
N SER A 30 0.03 -46.77 -4.38
CA SER A 30 0.62 -46.15 -3.17
C SER A 30 1.72 -45.12 -3.45
N VAL A 31 2.38 -45.24 -4.60
CA VAL A 31 3.48 -44.32 -4.98
C VAL A 31 2.93 -42.99 -5.52
N ASP A 32 1.84 -43.05 -6.30
CA ASP A 32 1.21 -41.85 -6.86
C ASP A 32 0.55 -40.96 -5.80
N THR A 33 -0.08 -41.58 -4.79
CA THR A 33 -0.65 -40.82 -3.67
C THR A 33 0.40 -40.10 -2.85
N VAL A 34 1.55 -40.70 -2.59
CA VAL A 34 2.65 -40.07 -1.85
C VAL A 34 3.28 -38.91 -2.63
N VAL A 35 3.38 -39.03 -3.96
CA VAL A 35 3.89 -37.94 -4.82
C VAL A 35 2.90 -36.77 -4.87
N LEU A 36 1.59 -37.05 -4.97
CA LEU A 36 0.53 -36.05 -4.92
C LEU A 36 0.47 -35.35 -3.58
N GLU A 37 0.58 -36.05 -2.46
CA GLU A 37 0.59 -35.47 -1.14
C GLU A 37 1.81 -34.56 -0.90
N ARG A 38 3.00 -34.94 -1.37
CA ARG A 38 4.18 -34.10 -1.34
C ARG A 38 4.02 -32.85 -2.19
N GLY A 39 3.44 -32.98 -3.38
CA GLY A 39 3.12 -31.83 -4.25
C GLY A 39 2.14 -30.87 -3.60
N LEU A 40 1.08 -31.37 -3.00
CA LEU A 40 0.09 -30.56 -2.29
C LEU A 40 0.67 -29.88 -1.05
N THR A 41 1.55 -30.56 -0.32
CA THR A 41 2.25 -29.97 0.84
C THR A 41 3.19 -28.86 0.40
N GLY A 42 3.93 -29.05 -0.69
CA GLY A 42 4.79 -28.02 -1.28
C GLY A 42 4.01 -26.78 -1.73
N LEU A 43 2.88 -26.99 -2.40
CA LEU A 43 1.99 -25.89 -2.83
C LEU A 43 1.40 -25.12 -1.63
N ARG A 44 0.97 -25.82 -0.59
CA ARG A 44 0.49 -25.18 0.65
C ARG A 44 1.58 -24.34 1.30
N GLN A 45 2.80 -24.84 1.36
CA GLN A 45 3.94 -24.10 1.89
C GLN A 45 4.26 -22.83 1.09
N GLN A 46 4.21 -22.93 -0.24
CA GLN A 46 4.40 -21.77 -1.12
C GLN A 46 3.29 -20.73 -0.95
N LEU A 47 2.04 -21.14 -0.85
CA LEU A 47 0.91 -20.24 -0.61
C LEU A 47 1.02 -19.54 0.73
N GLU A 48 1.46 -20.23 1.79
CA GLU A 48 1.67 -19.64 3.11
C GLU A 48 2.82 -18.59 3.07
N GLN A 49 3.91 -18.90 2.37
CA GLN A 49 5.00 -17.94 2.18
C GLN A 49 4.56 -16.69 1.42
N ILE A 50 3.80 -16.85 0.33
CA ILE A 50 3.25 -15.73 -0.44
C ILE A 50 2.32 -14.89 0.44
N ARG A 51 1.45 -15.54 1.22
CA ARG A 51 0.55 -14.86 2.16
C ARG A 51 1.32 -14.05 3.19
N THR A 52 2.36 -14.63 3.79
CA THR A 52 3.20 -13.93 4.78
C THR A 52 3.90 -12.71 4.18
N VAL A 53 4.47 -12.85 2.98
CA VAL A 53 5.12 -11.73 2.28
C VAL A 53 4.12 -10.62 1.91
N LEU A 54 2.90 -10.99 1.49
CA LEU A 54 1.84 -10.02 1.21
C LEU A 54 1.36 -9.32 2.48
N ASP A 55 1.15 -10.05 3.57
CA ASP A 55 0.74 -9.47 4.85
C ASP A 55 1.81 -8.53 5.41
N ASP A 56 3.08 -8.88 5.32
CA ASP A 56 4.19 -8.02 5.75
C ASP A 56 4.33 -6.78 4.83
N GLY A 57 4.15 -6.95 3.53
CA GLY A 57 4.11 -5.84 2.58
C GLY A 57 2.98 -4.87 2.85
N LEU A 58 1.77 -5.36 3.12
CA LEU A 58 0.61 -4.55 3.49
C LEU A 58 0.79 -3.86 4.84
N ARG A 59 1.37 -4.53 5.84
CA ARG A 59 1.71 -3.93 7.13
C ARG A 59 2.75 -2.83 7.00
N GLN A 60 3.82 -3.07 6.25
CA GLN A 60 4.84 -2.04 6.00
C GLN A 60 4.25 -0.84 5.25
N GLN A 61 3.35 -1.08 4.29
CA GLN A 61 2.67 -0.02 3.55
C GLN A 61 1.70 0.77 4.44
N SER A 62 0.99 0.12 5.36
CA SER A 62 0.11 0.80 6.33
C SER A 62 0.89 1.53 7.41
N LEU A 63 2.03 1.00 7.85
CA LEU A 63 2.94 1.67 8.79
C LEU A 63 3.65 2.86 8.14
N ALA A 64 3.98 2.76 6.84
CA ALA A 64 4.64 3.83 6.10
C ALA A 64 3.77 5.08 5.90
N PHE A 65 2.45 4.97 6.02
CA PHE A 65 1.51 6.10 5.86
C PHE A 65 0.52 6.21 7.02
N GLY A 66 0.75 5.49 8.10
CA GLY A 66 -0.15 5.44 9.26
C GLY A 66 -0.41 6.81 9.87
N LEU A 67 0.58 7.69 9.85
CA LEU A 67 0.50 9.03 10.41
C LEU A 67 -0.19 10.04 9.45
N ILE A 68 -0.30 9.74 8.16
CA ILE A 68 -1.06 10.56 7.20
C ILE A 68 -2.57 10.35 7.35
N VAL A 69 -3.01 9.19 7.81
CA VAL A 69 -4.44 8.87 7.97
C VAL A 69 -5.16 9.86 8.91
N PRO A 70 -4.64 10.19 10.10
CA PRO A 70 -5.21 11.22 10.95
C PRO A 70 -5.32 12.59 10.27
N VAL A 71 -4.31 12.99 9.50
CA VAL A 71 -4.31 14.26 8.76
C VAL A 71 -5.45 14.29 7.73
N ARG A 72 -5.58 13.23 6.93
CA ARG A 72 -6.69 13.11 5.96
C ARG A 72 -8.06 13.14 6.63
N ARG A 73 -8.20 12.47 7.76
CA ARG A 73 -9.45 12.48 8.53
C ARG A 73 -9.78 13.90 9.03
N ALA A 74 -8.78 14.66 9.48
CA ALA A 74 -8.95 16.05 9.88
C ALA A 74 -9.41 16.92 8.70
N PHE A 75 -8.84 16.72 7.50
CA PHE A 75 -9.27 17.39 6.27
C PHE A 75 -10.71 17.06 5.90
N ASP A 76 -11.09 15.77 5.93
CA ASP A 76 -12.45 15.33 5.59
C ASP A 76 -13.50 15.94 6.53
N LEU A 77 -13.20 16.00 7.82
CA LEU A 77 -14.09 16.63 8.80
C LEU A 77 -14.25 18.12 8.53
N PHE A 78 -13.14 18.83 8.31
CA PHE A 78 -13.15 20.26 8.03
C PHE A 78 -13.89 20.58 6.73
N LEU A 79 -13.64 19.80 5.67
CA LEU A 79 -14.29 19.92 4.37
C LEU A 79 -15.82 19.73 4.48
N ARG A 80 -16.27 18.77 5.29
CA ARG A 80 -17.71 18.54 5.50
C ARG A 80 -18.41 19.69 6.19
N VAL A 81 -17.70 20.38 7.10
CA VAL A 81 -18.28 21.49 7.88
C VAL A 81 -18.20 22.81 7.11
N ASN A 82 -17.05 23.07 6.44
CA ASN A 82 -16.76 24.38 5.86
C ASN A 82 -16.85 24.41 4.32
N GLY A 83 -17.04 23.25 3.66
CA GLY A 83 -17.16 23.16 2.20
C GLY A 83 -15.85 23.40 1.43
N LYS A 84 -14.72 23.54 2.14
CA LYS A 84 -13.38 23.74 1.57
C LYS A 84 -12.31 23.02 2.37
N PHE A 85 -11.12 22.85 1.79
CA PHE A 85 -9.95 22.38 2.54
C PHE A 85 -9.45 23.45 3.51
N PRO A 86 -8.87 23.09 4.65
CA PRO A 86 -8.26 24.04 5.58
C PRO A 86 -7.01 24.67 4.96
N ASP A 87 -6.70 25.89 5.34
CA ASP A 87 -5.45 26.53 4.93
C ASP A 87 -4.26 25.93 5.68
N TYR A 88 -4.43 25.60 6.97
CA TYR A 88 -3.37 25.15 7.86
C TYR A 88 -3.79 23.99 8.77
N VAL A 89 -2.83 23.11 9.07
CA VAL A 89 -2.88 22.13 10.17
C VAL A 89 -1.52 22.09 10.85
N GLU A 90 -1.48 22.13 12.17
CA GLU A 90 -0.25 21.94 12.93
C GLU A 90 0.03 20.43 13.10
N VAL A 91 1.27 20.01 12.90
CA VAL A 91 1.66 18.60 12.96
C VAL A 91 2.99 18.41 13.68
N GLY A 92 3.15 17.26 14.33
CA GLY A 92 4.41 16.83 14.92
C GLY A 92 5.45 16.37 13.90
N THR A 93 6.66 16.14 14.38
CA THR A 93 7.82 15.81 13.53
C THR A 93 7.65 14.52 12.73
N ALA A 94 7.10 13.46 13.32
CA ALA A 94 6.93 12.20 12.62
C ALA A 94 5.88 12.31 11.49
N VAL A 95 4.78 13.03 11.73
CA VAL A 95 3.77 13.31 10.70
C VAL A 95 4.36 14.13 9.55
N PHE A 96 5.17 15.14 9.88
CA PHE A 96 5.81 16.01 8.89
C PHE A 96 6.74 15.19 7.97
N TYR A 97 7.58 14.32 8.53
CA TYR A 97 8.46 13.45 7.76
C TYR A 97 7.71 12.37 6.97
N ASP A 98 6.63 11.82 7.51
CA ASP A 98 5.78 10.86 6.79
C ASP A 98 5.18 11.50 5.51
N VAL A 99 4.73 12.76 5.61
CA VAL A 99 4.24 13.52 4.46
C VAL A 99 5.37 13.83 3.47
N TYR A 100 6.55 14.20 3.94
CA TYR A 100 7.72 14.40 3.09
C TYR A 100 8.06 13.12 2.31
N ASP A 101 8.16 11.97 2.99
CA ASP A 101 8.45 10.67 2.41
C ASP A 101 7.35 10.23 1.43
N TRP A 102 6.09 10.57 1.72
CA TRP A 102 4.99 10.33 0.80
C TRP A 102 5.20 11.05 -0.53
N HIS A 103 5.60 12.33 -0.52
CA HIS A 103 5.90 13.08 -1.74
C HIS A 103 7.05 12.44 -2.52
N VAL A 104 8.14 12.06 -1.83
CA VAL A 104 9.29 11.39 -2.45
C VAL A 104 8.87 10.08 -3.13
N ARG A 105 8.12 9.24 -2.42
CA ARG A 105 7.69 7.92 -2.94
C ARG A 105 6.73 8.02 -4.12
N HIS A 106 5.90 9.04 -4.16
CA HIS A 106 4.91 9.24 -5.23
C HIS A 106 5.40 10.20 -6.32
N ALA A 107 6.67 10.58 -6.29
CA ALA A 107 7.28 11.53 -7.23
C ALA A 107 6.46 12.84 -7.35
N GLN A 108 5.89 13.31 -6.23
CA GLN A 108 5.16 14.57 -6.15
C GLN A 108 6.11 15.72 -5.82
N ALA A 109 5.81 16.91 -6.33
CA ALA A 109 6.58 18.10 -6.01
C ALA A 109 6.51 18.39 -4.50
N ILE A 110 7.67 18.63 -3.90
CA ILE A 110 7.77 19.01 -2.48
C ILE A 110 7.88 20.52 -2.39
N THR A 111 6.91 21.14 -1.74
CA THR A 111 6.95 22.56 -1.44
C THR A 111 7.09 22.75 0.07
N VAL A 112 8.27 23.18 0.50
CA VAL A 112 8.52 23.56 1.89
C VAL A 112 8.67 25.07 1.93
N SER A 113 7.93 25.71 2.82
CA SER A 113 7.92 27.16 3.01
C SER A 113 8.25 27.52 4.45
N ARG A 114 8.71 28.76 4.65
CA ARG A 114 8.87 29.34 5.97
C ARG A 114 7.80 30.41 6.15
N LEU A 115 7.00 30.25 7.18
CA LEU A 115 5.97 31.21 7.54
C LEU A 115 6.58 32.50 8.14
N ALA A 116 5.78 33.57 8.26
CA ALA A 116 6.22 34.85 8.81
C ALA A 116 6.74 34.75 10.26
N ASP A 117 6.24 33.78 11.01
CA ASP A 117 6.69 33.48 12.39
C ASP A 117 7.89 32.52 12.45
N SER A 118 8.59 32.35 11.33
CA SER A 118 9.76 31.47 11.17
C SER A 118 9.48 29.95 11.29
N ARG A 119 8.23 29.52 11.42
CA ARG A 119 7.87 28.09 11.42
C ARG A 119 7.99 27.51 10.02
N THR A 120 8.39 26.24 9.96
CA THR A 120 8.49 25.50 8.71
C THR A 120 7.15 24.85 8.40
N ALA A 121 6.72 24.92 7.14
CA ALA A 121 5.51 24.26 6.66
C ALA A 121 5.80 23.48 5.38
N ILE A 122 5.09 22.37 5.20
CA ILE A 122 5.09 21.57 3.97
C ILE A 122 3.69 21.58 3.37
N GLN A 123 3.62 21.75 2.05
CA GLN A 123 2.36 21.65 1.32
C GLN A 123 1.94 20.19 1.20
N PHE A 124 0.73 19.86 1.63
CA PHE A 124 0.14 18.55 1.41
C PHE A 124 -1.29 18.73 0.88
N MET A 125 -1.53 18.25 -0.34
CA MET A 125 -2.74 18.54 -1.09
C MET A 125 -2.95 20.07 -1.22
N PHE A 126 -4.01 20.63 -0.61
CA PHE A 126 -4.36 22.05 -0.64
C PHE A 126 -4.08 22.77 0.67
N THR A 127 -3.45 22.11 1.63
CA THR A 127 -3.25 22.55 3.01
C THR A 127 -1.75 22.68 3.32
N GLN A 128 -1.37 23.66 4.12
CA GLN A 128 -0.03 23.77 4.67
C GLN A 128 0.04 23.11 6.05
N LEU A 129 0.89 22.09 6.17
CA LEU A 129 1.17 21.43 7.44
C LEU A 129 2.32 22.14 8.14
N ILE A 130 2.03 22.78 9.27
CA ILE A 130 2.98 23.56 10.06
C ILE A 130 3.68 22.66 11.07
N LEU A 131 4.99 22.57 11.00
CA LEU A 131 5.79 21.78 11.93
C LEU A 131 5.79 22.39 13.33
N ARG A 132 5.41 21.58 14.30
CA ARG A 132 5.47 21.86 15.74
C ARG A 132 6.41 20.84 16.41
N TYR A 133 7.69 21.18 16.47
CA TYR A 133 8.73 20.30 17.02
C TYR A 133 8.63 20.12 18.56
N GLU A 134 7.91 20.99 19.24
CA GLU A 134 7.65 20.94 20.68
C GLU A 134 6.49 20.02 21.06
N GLN A 135 5.68 19.58 20.08
CA GLN A 135 4.56 18.67 20.30
C GLN A 135 4.98 17.20 20.14
N ASP A 136 4.08 16.30 20.51
CA ASP A 136 4.28 14.87 20.27
C ASP A 136 4.61 14.61 18.79
N PRO A 137 5.56 13.73 18.47
CA PRO A 137 5.93 13.44 17.09
C PRO A 137 4.75 13.01 16.19
N ALA A 138 3.75 12.32 16.74
CA ALA A 138 2.54 11.91 16.02
C ALA A 138 1.38 12.91 16.14
N PHE A 139 1.62 14.10 16.68
CA PHE A 139 0.60 15.13 16.89
C PHE A 139 -0.03 15.59 15.58
N VAL A 140 -1.35 15.70 15.57
CA VAL A 140 -2.15 16.35 14.52
C VAL A 140 -3.12 17.30 15.19
N GLY A 141 -2.93 18.59 14.95
CA GLY A 141 -3.76 19.66 15.48
C GLY A 141 -5.10 19.81 14.76
N LEU A 142 -5.94 20.68 15.25
CA LEU A 142 -7.18 21.03 14.59
C LEU A 142 -6.89 21.86 13.32
N PRO A 143 -7.59 21.56 12.21
CA PRO A 143 -7.49 22.37 11.00
C PRO A 143 -8.04 23.77 11.20
N PHE A 144 -7.42 24.77 10.59
CA PHE A 144 -7.86 26.17 10.67
C PHE A 144 -7.59 26.95 9.38
N ASP A 145 -8.31 28.03 9.22
CA ASP A 145 -8.13 28.96 8.11
C ASP A 145 -7.29 30.17 8.55
N ARG A 146 -6.70 30.80 7.55
CA ARG A 146 -6.05 32.09 7.73
C ARG A 146 -7.10 33.14 8.10
N ALA A 147 -6.89 33.82 9.23
CA ALA A 147 -7.71 34.96 9.64
C ALA A 147 -7.44 36.19 8.73
#